data_9ec1b30adbda81c491c38820f88a0fac
#
_entry.id   9ec1b30adbda81c491c38820f88a0fac
#
_cell.length_a   1.000
_cell.length_b   1.000
_cell.length_c   1.000
_cell.angle_alpha   90.00
_cell.angle_beta   90.00
_cell.angle_gamma   90.00
#
_symmetry.space_group_name_H-M   'P 1'
#
loop_
_entity.id
_entity.type
_entity.pdbx_description
1 polymer ?
#
loop_
_entity_poly.entity_id
_entity_poly.type
_entity_poly.pdbx_seq_one_letter_code
_entity_poly.pdbx_strand_id
1 'polypeptide(L)'
;VRPAGDDGIDHPQRFRFAQVAFVHVRTTAAAREAVGHALSLMGEVQEIHFVAGDDCYLIKVRTADTLSLHTFLGERLATIPGVLSTSTETVLATIKETSRIPLPEHFKD
;
A
#
# COMPACT_ATOMS: atom_id res chain seq x y z
N VAL A 1 -3.79 19.69 -16.88
CA VAL A 1 -3.71 19.75 -16.79
C VAL A 1 -3.62 19.93 -16.58
N ARG A 2 -3.48 20.04 -16.41
CA ARG A 2 -3.46 20.15 -16.20
C ARG A 2 -3.46 20.33 -16.04
N PRO A 3 -3.61 20.65 -16.11
CA PRO A 3 -3.75 20.87 -15.85
C PRO A 3 -3.82 20.95 -15.55
N ALA A 4 -4.03 21.29 -15.41
CA ALA A 4 -4.07 21.29 -15.27
C ALA A 4 -4.07 21.15 -15.06
N GLY A 5 -4.04 21.28 -15.00
CA GLY A 5 -4.08 21.08 -14.99
C GLY A 5 -4.09 20.90 -14.76
N ASP A 6 -4.14 21.00 -14.86
CA ASP A 6 -4.24 20.66 -14.70
C ASP A 6 -4.19 20.76 -14.29
N ASP A 7 -4.30 21.11 -14.10
CA ASP A 7 -4.57 20.91 -13.71
C ASP A 7 -4.70 20.71 -13.03
N GLY A 8 -4.26 21.14 -12.82
CA GLY A 8 -4.58 20.83 -11.94
C GLY A 8 -5.43 20.23 -11.23
N ILE A 9 -6.02 20.29 -11.26
CA ILE A 9 -6.74 19.56 -10.70
C ILE A 9 -6.55 18.25 -10.72
N ASP A 10 -6.14 17.94 -10.19
CA ASP A 10 -5.98 16.81 -10.37
C ASP A 10 -6.88 15.99 -10.65
N HIS A 11 -6.70 15.60 -10.96
CA HIS A 11 -7.67 15.04 -11.85
C HIS A 11 -8.26 13.79 -11.29
N PRO A 12 -9.56 13.74 -11.01
CA PRO A 12 -10.18 12.53 -10.47
C PRO A 12 -9.93 11.31 -11.34
N GLN A 13 -9.82 11.51 -12.65
CA GLN A 13 -9.61 10.39 -13.54
C GLN A 13 -8.28 9.72 -13.34
N ARG A 14 -7.26 10.49 -13.01
CA ARG A 14 -5.97 9.89 -12.72
C ARG A 14 -6.04 8.96 -11.52
N PHE A 15 -6.76 9.37 -10.49
CA PHE A 15 -6.88 8.54 -9.30
C PHE A 15 -7.71 7.29 -9.58
N ARG A 16 -8.68 7.39 -10.48
CA ARG A 16 -9.49 6.24 -10.83
C ARG A 16 -8.67 5.11 -11.43
N PHE A 17 -7.61 5.46 -12.15
CA PHE A 17 -6.80 4.47 -12.83
C PHE A 17 -5.53 4.11 -12.09
N ALA A 18 -5.34 4.65 -10.91
CA ALA A 18 -4.18 4.28 -10.09
C ALA A 18 -4.28 2.81 -9.70
N GLN A 19 -3.13 2.18 -9.65
CA GLN A 19 -3.04 0.79 -9.20
C GLN A 19 -2.87 0.73 -7.71
N VAL A 20 -3.70 -0.07 -7.06
CA VAL A 20 -3.61 -0.32 -5.62
C VAL A 20 -3.35 -1.81 -5.44
N ALA A 21 -2.41 -2.13 -4.58
CA ALA A 21 -2.07 -3.51 -4.32
C ALA A 21 -1.81 -3.71 -2.83
N PHE A 22 -2.15 -4.91 -2.35
CA PHE A 22 -1.75 -5.32 -1.01
C PHE A 22 -0.61 -6.30 -1.16
N VAL A 23 0.45 -6.08 -0.40
CA VAL A 23 1.67 -6.87 -0.52
C VAL A 23 2.01 -7.45 0.85
N HIS A 24 2.18 -8.76 0.89
CA HIS A 24 2.70 -9.44 2.06
C HIS A 24 4.21 -9.46 1.94
N VAL A 25 4.90 -8.95 2.95
CA VAL A 25 6.36 -8.84 2.94
C VAL A 25 6.89 -9.68 4.10
N ARG A 26 7.59 -10.76 3.77
CA ARG A 26 8.22 -11.61 4.78
C ARG A 26 9.64 -11.17 5.01
N THR A 27 10.04 -11.12 6.25
CA THR A 27 11.39 -10.69 6.63
C THR A 27 12.02 -11.70 7.56
N THR A 28 13.35 -11.61 7.71
CA THR A 28 13.99 -12.28 8.82
C THR A 28 13.56 -11.59 10.11
N ALA A 29 13.59 -12.33 11.22
CA ALA A 29 13.22 -11.72 12.49
C ALA A 29 14.16 -10.58 12.85
N ALA A 30 15.45 -10.74 12.56
CA ALA A 30 16.45 -9.72 12.91
C ALA A 30 16.27 -8.44 12.11
N ALA A 31 15.75 -8.53 10.87
CA ALA A 31 15.62 -7.37 9.98
C ALA A 31 14.26 -6.71 10.07
N ARG A 32 13.34 -7.23 10.87
CA ARG A 32 11.96 -6.77 10.86
C ARG A 32 11.82 -5.27 11.07
N GLU A 33 12.47 -4.75 12.10
CA GLU A 33 12.36 -3.32 12.39
C GLU A 33 12.94 -2.46 11.28
N ALA A 34 14.09 -2.86 10.76
CA ALA A 34 14.74 -2.09 9.70
C ALA A 34 13.91 -2.10 8.43
N VAL A 35 13.29 -3.24 8.10
CA VAL A 35 12.43 -3.33 6.94
C VAL A 35 11.20 -2.44 7.12
N GLY A 36 10.57 -2.49 8.30
CA GLY A 36 9.43 -1.63 8.57
C GLY A 36 9.77 -0.17 8.44
N HIS A 37 10.93 0.22 8.93
CA HIS A 37 11.38 1.60 8.80
C HIS A 37 11.59 1.98 7.33
N ALA A 38 12.26 1.12 6.57
CA ALA A 38 12.48 1.38 5.14
C ALA A 38 11.16 1.54 4.39
N LEU A 39 10.17 0.69 4.70
CA LEU A 39 8.87 0.77 4.07
C LEU A 39 8.19 2.10 4.40
N SER A 40 8.34 2.58 5.63
CA SER A 40 7.66 3.80 6.06
C SER A 40 8.17 5.04 5.33
N LEU A 41 9.35 4.96 4.74
CA LEU A 41 9.93 6.09 4.01
C LEU A 41 9.52 6.12 2.54
N MET A 42 8.82 5.10 2.06
CA MET A 42 8.44 5.02 0.65
C MET A 42 7.10 5.67 0.42
N GLY A 43 7.05 6.64 -0.50
CA GLY A 43 5.83 7.39 -0.76
C GLY A 43 4.71 6.55 -1.32
N GLU A 44 5.03 5.47 -2.03
CA GLU A 44 4.02 4.58 -2.60
C GLU A 44 3.31 3.76 -1.54
N VAL A 45 3.92 3.59 -0.36
CA VAL A 45 3.34 2.79 0.71
C VAL A 45 2.39 3.64 1.51
N GLN A 46 1.12 3.28 1.51
CA GLN A 46 0.09 4.04 2.19
C GLN A 46 -0.24 3.51 3.57
N GLU A 47 -0.09 2.22 3.77
CA GLU A 47 -0.38 1.58 5.05
C GLU A 47 0.64 0.49 5.29
N ILE A 48 1.02 0.31 6.53
CA ILE A 48 1.90 -0.76 6.95
C ILE A 48 1.29 -1.40 8.18
N HIS A 49 1.02 -2.70 8.09
CA HIS A 49 0.46 -3.46 9.20
C HIS A 49 1.38 -4.63 9.50
N PHE A 50 1.70 -4.81 10.78
CA PHE A 50 2.39 -6.01 11.21
C PHE A 50 1.32 -7.02 11.60
N VAL A 51 1.22 -8.10 10.83
CA VAL A 51 0.15 -9.07 11.03
C VAL A 51 0.67 -10.30 11.73
N ALA A 52 -0.20 -10.95 12.49
CA ALA A 52 0.15 -12.17 13.20
C ALA A 52 0.45 -13.27 12.19
N GLY A 53 1.37 -14.18 12.57
CA GLY A 53 1.72 -15.31 11.72
C GLY A 53 3.20 -15.30 11.39
N ASP A 54 3.54 -15.28 10.12
CA ASP A 54 4.88 -15.56 9.64
C ASP A 54 5.80 -14.35 9.57
N ASP A 55 5.86 -13.54 10.62
CA ASP A 55 6.73 -12.36 10.64
C ASP A 55 6.53 -11.52 9.39
N CYS A 56 5.31 -11.18 9.14
CA CYS A 56 4.92 -10.62 7.86
C CYS A 56 4.36 -9.22 8.04
N TYR A 57 4.79 -8.31 7.17
CA TYR A 57 4.12 -7.04 7.03
C TYR A 57 3.08 -7.15 5.92
N LEU A 58 1.92 -6.54 6.15
CA LEU A 58 0.93 -6.36 5.10
C LEU A 58 0.92 -4.88 4.78
N ILE A 59 1.28 -4.53 3.55
CA ILE A 59 1.32 -3.13 3.17
C ILE A 59 0.34 -2.85 2.05
N LYS A 60 -0.15 -1.62 2.03
CA LYS A 60 -0.99 -1.14 0.93
C LYS A 60 -0.15 -0.19 0.11
N VAL A 61 -0.04 -0.48 -1.18
CA VAL A 61 0.80 0.28 -2.11
C VAL A 61 -0.10 0.91 -3.16
N ARG A 62 0.22 2.15 -3.51
CA ARG A 62 -0.52 2.85 -4.56
C ARG A 62 0.47 3.45 -5.54
N THR A 63 0.30 3.14 -6.82
CA THR A 63 1.15 3.66 -7.87
C THR A 63 0.28 4.21 -9.00
N ALA A 64 0.90 4.95 -9.91
CA ALA A 64 0.17 5.59 -10.99
C ALA A 64 -0.39 4.57 -11.98
N ASP A 65 0.34 3.47 -12.22
CA ASP A 65 -0.06 2.49 -13.21
C ASP A 65 0.59 1.15 -12.91
N THR A 66 0.26 0.17 -13.74
CA THR A 66 0.75 -1.20 -13.55
C THR A 66 2.26 -1.29 -13.69
N LEU A 67 2.82 -0.56 -14.63
CA LEU A 67 4.28 -0.59 -14.84
C LEU A 67 5.02 -0.03 -13.63
N SER A 68 4.52 1.08 -13.08
CA SER A 68 5.12 1.67 -11.88
C SER A 68 5.03 0.72 -10.70
N LEU A 69 3.93 -0.02 -10.57
CA LEU A 69 3.79 -1.02 -9.52
C LEU A 69 4.84 -2.12 -9.69
N HIS A 70 4.98 -2.62 -10.91
CA HIS A 70 5.95 -3.68 -11.18
C HIS A 70 7.37 -3.23 -10.87
N THR A 71 7.71 -2.02 -11.27
CA THR A 71 9.02 -1.44 -10.99
C THR A 71 9.26 -1.30 -9.49
N PHE A 72 8.26 -0.79 -8.77
CA PHE A 72 8.36 -0.64 -7.33
C PHE A 72 8.62 -1.98 -6.64
N LEU A 73 7.85 -3.00 -7.02
CA LEU A 73 7.96 -4.31 -6.38
C LEU A 73 9.32 -4.93 -6.64
N GLY A 74 9.82 -4.86 -7.86
CA GLY A 74 11.05 -5.54 -8.24
C GLY A 74 12.32 -4.79 -7.86
N GLU A 75 12.31 -3.47 -7.96
CA GLU A 75 13.52 -2.69 -7.81
C GLU A 75 13.67 -2.02 -6.46
N ARG A 76 12.57 -1.79 -5.77
CA ARG A 76 12.65 -1.08 -4.49
C ARG A 76 12.25 -1.94 -3.32
N LEU A 77 11.19 -2.72 -3.46
CA LEU A 77 10.70 -3.52 -2.36
C LEU A 77 11.52 -4.78 -2.17
N ALA A 78 11.72 -5.54 -3.23
CA ALA A 78 12.40 -6.82 -3.14
C ALA A 78 13.88 -6.69 -2.80
N THR A 79 14.46 -5.50 -2.96
CA THR A 79 15.88 -5.29 -2.70
C THR A 79 16.18 -4.78 -1.29
N ILE A 80 15.16 -4.57 -0.46
CA ILE A 80 15.39 -4.16 0.93
C ILE A 80 16.09 -5.31 1.66
N PRO A 81 17.24 -5.06 2.31
CA PRO A 81 17.93 -6.13 3.04
C PRO A 81 17.02 -6.73 4.11
N GLY A 82 16.97 -8.06 4.16
CA GLY A 82 16.15 -8.77 5.11
C GLY A 82 14.80 -9.19 4.61
N VAL A 83 14.38 -8.71 3.44
CA VAL A 83 13.15 -9.18 2.82
C VAL A 83 13.41 -10.55 2.20
N LEU A 84 12.63 -11.53 2.66
CA LEU A 84 12.77 -12.91 2.19
C LEU A 84 11.90 -13.18 0.97
N SER A 85 10.69 -12.66 0.98
CA SER A 85 9.76 -12.87 -0.13
C SER A 85 8.65 -11.84 -0.06
N THR A 86 7.99 -11.63 -1.19
CA THR A 86 6.82 -10.77 -1.28
C THR A 86 5.73 -11.51 -2.04
N SER A 87 4.49 -11.21 -1.68
CA SER A 87 3.32 -11.76 -2.37
C SER A 87 2.34 -10.62 -2.58
N THR A 88 2.00 -10.36 -3.82
CA THR A 88 1.23 -9.18 -4.21
C THR A 88 -0.16 -9.55 -4.69
N GLU A 89 -1.15 -8.81 -4.20
CA GLU A 89 -2.54 -8.94 -4.64
C GLU A 89 -2.98 -7.58 -5.14
N THR A 90 -3.21 -7.47 -6.44
CA THR A 90 -3.67 -6.23 -7.03
C THR A 90 -5.17 -6.08 -6.81
N VAL A 91 -5.58 -4.89 -6.37
CA VAL A 91 -7.00 -4.61 -6.16
C VAL A 91 -7.64 -4.39 -7.52
N LEU A 92 -8.64 -5.21 -7.84
CA LEU A 92 -9.37 -5.08 -9.10
C LEU A 92 -10.52 -4.11 -8.98
N ALA A 93 -11.18 -4.08 -7.82
CA ALA A 93 -12.29 -3.19 -7.58
C ALA A 93 -12.47 -3.00 -6.09
N THR A 94 -12.85 -1.80 -5.68
CA THR A 94 -13.16 -1.52 -4.29
C THR A 94 -14.66 -1.32 -4.19
N ILE A 95 -15.30 -2.19 -3.40
CA ILE A 95 -16.75 -2.18 -3.26
C ILE A 95 -17.17 -1.20 -2.17
N LYS A 96 -16.37 -1.12 -1.12
CA LYS A 96 -16.68 -0.23 -0.01
C LYS A 96 -15.40 0.18 0.68
N GLU A 97 -15.32 1.44 1.04
CA GLU A 97 -14.16 1.96 1.75
C GLU A 97 -14.62 3.00 2.73
N THR A 98 -14.38 2.79 4.03
CA THR A 98 -14.77 3.73 5.06
C THR A 98 -13.87 3.54 6.27
N SER A 99 -13.60 4.63 6.97
CA SER A 99 -12.91 4.57 8.25
C SER A 99 -13.87 4.63 9.43
N ARG A 100 -15.18 4.71 9.15
CA ARG A 100 -16.17 4.77 10.22
C ARG A 100 -16.30 3.43 10.89
N ILE A 101 -16.37 3.46 12.21
CA ILE A 101 -16.62 2.26 13.00
C ILE A 101 -18.09 2.30 13.42
N PRO A 102 -18.87 1.28 13.08
CA PRO A 102 -20.29 1.28 13.50
C PRO A 102 -20.39 1.15 15.01
N LEU A 103 -21.25 1.93 15.60
CA LEU A 103 -21.49 1.89 17.03
C LEU A 103 -22.76 1.10 17.31
N PRO A 104 -22.78 0.36 18.43
CA PRO A 104 -24.01 -0.30 18.83
C PRO A 104 -25.10 0.71 19.04
N GLU A 105 -26.34 0.26 18.90
CA GLU A 105 -27.50 1.15 18.98
C GLU A 105 -27.53 1.94 20.28
N HIS A 106 -27.17 1.30 21.37
CA HIS A 106 -27.27 1.96 22.68
C HIS A 106 -26.18 3.00 22.90
N PHE A 107 -25.22 3.14 22.01
CA PHE A 107 -24.20 4.18 22.11
C PHE A 107 -24.52 5.39 21.24
N LYS A 108 -25.57 5.33 20.48
CA LYS A 108 -25.94 6.44 19.63
C LYS A 108 -26.70 7.48 20.44
N ASP A 109 -26.48 8.71 20.12
CA ASP A 109 -27.15 9.81 20.80
C ASP A 109 -28.07 10.55 19.90
#